data_ff4773f67c47b38e603286df286ad652
#
_entry.id   ff4773f67c47b38e603286df286ad652
#
_cell.length_a   1.000
_cell.length_b   1.000
_cell.length_c   1.000
_cell.angle_alpha   90.00
_cell.angle_beta   90.00
_cell.angle_gamma   90.00
#
_symmetry.space_group_name_H-M   'P 1'
#
loop_
_entity.id
_entity.type
_entity.pdbx_description
1 polymer ?
#
loop_
_entity_poly.entity_id
_entity_poly.type
_entity_poly.pdbx_seq_one_letter_code
_entity_poly.pdbx_strand_id
1 'polypeptide(L)'
;KIIRYFKLPDVTGYLIGGLIIGPSVLGLLSADAVAGLSLVSDVALGFIAFSIGSEFKLSYFKRVGMTPIVIAIFESFVAVLFVTLGLVLSGQTLPFSLVLGAIAAATAPAATIMVIKQYRAKGPVTETLLSVVAIDDATALIAFGIAVAVAQTLTSTADVSLVLSILKPVLEIAEALLGGALL
;
A
#
# COMPACT_ATOMS: atom_id res chain seq x y z
N LYS A 1 24.30 -12.22 3.21
CA LYS A 1 25.00 -13.35 2.54
C LYS A 1 24.32 -14.71 2.83
N ILE A 2 23.92 -15.00 4.08
CA ILE A 2 23.29 -16.27 4.48
C ILE A 2 21.99 -16.52 3.70
N ILE A 3 21.11 -15.50 3.60
CA ILE A 3 19.82 -15.57 2.91
C ILE A 3 19.97 -15.88 1.41
N ARG A 4 21.02 -15.34 0.78
CA ARG A 4 21.32 -15.62 -0.64
C ARG A 4 21.75 -17.07 -0.89
N TYR A 5 22.33 -17.74 0.12
CA TYR A 5 22.63 -19.16 0.05
C TYR A 5 21.35 -20.00 -0.12
N PHE A 6 20.26 -19.57 0.54
CA PHE A 6 18.94 -20.20 0.41
C PHE A 6 18.13 -19.69 -0.80
N LYS A 7 18.72 -18.86 -1.69
CA LYS A 7 18.06 -18.28 -2.86
C LYS A 7 16.80 -17.46 -2.49
N LEU A 8 16.75 -16.91 -1.28
CA LEU A 8 15.67 -16.07 -0.82
C LEU A 8 15.97 -14.58 -1.10
N PRO A 9 14.95 -13.74 -1.28
CA PRO A 9 15.10 -12.29 -1.41
C PRO A 9 15.78 -11.67 -0.19
N ASP A 10 16.58 -10.63 -0.42
CA ASP A 10 17.31 -9.92 0.66
C ASP A 10 16.33 -9.33 1.70
N VAL A 11 15.11 -8.93 1.27
CA VAL A 11 14.02 -8.46 2.15
C VAL A 11 13.69 -9.46 3.24
N THR A 12 13.58 -10.74 2.90
CA THR A 12 13.35 -11.84 3.86
C THR A 12 14.42 -11.85 4.94
N GLY A 13 15.67 -11.59 4.54
CA GLY A 13 16.80 -11.50 5.47
C GLY A 13 16.70 -10.34 6.44
N TYR A 14 16.24 -9.18 5.95
CA TYR A 14 16.05 -8.00 6.80
C TYR A 14 14.92 -8.20 7.81
N LEU A 15 13.81 -8.81 7.39
CA LEU A 15 12.68 -9.11 8.27
C LEU A 15 13.07 -10.12 9.37
N ILE A 16 13.69 -11.23 8.98
CA ILE A 16 14.16 -12.24 9.95
C ILE A 16 15.22 -11.66 10.88
N GLY A 17 16.18 -10.91 10.34
CA GLY A 17 17.21 -10.23 11.13
C GLY A 17 16.61 -9.25 12.14
N GLY A 18 15.68 -8.39 11.71
CA GLY A 18 14.95 -7.46 12.56
C GLY A 18 14.17 -8.15 13.68
N LEU A 19 13.48 -9.25 13.36
CA LEU A 19 12.75 -10.04 14.35
C LEU A 19 13.69 -10.66 15.41
N ILE A 20 14.84 -11.18 14.98
CA ILE A 20 15.82 -11.81 15.89
C ILE A 20 16.45 -10.79 16.84
N ILE A 21 16.92 -9.63 16.33
CA ILE A 21 17.57 -8.61 17.17
C ILE A 21 16.59 -7.73 17.93
N GLY A 22 15.32 -7.68 17.48
CA GLY A 22 14.27 -6.90 18.06
C GLY A 22 13.78 -7.40 19.43
N PRO A 23 12.80 -6.71 20.01
CA PRO A 23 12.27 -7.02 21.34
C PRO A 23 11.66 -8.42 21.45
N SER A 24 11.25 -9.00 20.31
CA SER A 24 10.47 -10.24 20.29
C SER A 24 11.30 -11.51 20.52
N VAL A 25 12.60 -11.52 20.20
CA VAL A 25 13.45 -12.74 20.31
C VAL A 25 14.65 -12.49 21.22
N LEU A 26 15.67 -11.77 20.76
CA LEU A 26 16.89 -11.55 21.55
C LEU A 26 16.81 -10.31 22.45
N GLY A 27 15.89 -9.38 22.17
CA GLY A 27 15.76 -8.14 22.95
C GLY A 27 17.01 -7.25 22.94
N LEU A 28 17.87 -7.37 21.92
CA LEU A 28 19.08 -6.53 21.82
C LEU A 28 18.71 -5.05 21.59
N LEU A 29 17.57 -4.82 20.95
CA LEU A 29 16.94 -3.51 20.83
C LEU A 29 15.69 -3.51 21.70
N SER A 30 15.61 -2.54 22.63
CA SER A 30 14.38 -2.36 23.42
C SER A 30 13.26 -1.78 22.57
N ALA A 31 12.01 -1.92 23.03
CA ALA A 31 10.85 -1.33 22.36
C ALA A 31 10.98 0.19 22.24
N ASP A 32 11.53 0.86 23.28
CA ASP A 32 11.75 2.31 23.28
C ASP A 32 12.83 2.71 22.25
N ALA A 33 13.89 1.91 22.12
CA ALA A 33 14.93 2.13 21.10
C ALA A 33 14.34 2.01 19.70
N VAL A 34 13.48 1.01 19.44
CA VAL A 34 12.80 0.83 18.16
C VAL A 34 11.84 2.00 17.89
N ALA A 35 11.08 2.45 18.89
CA ALA A 35 10.21 3.63 18.76
C ALA A 35 11.01 4.90 18.44
N GLY A 36 12.19 5.08 19.05
CA GLY A 36 13.10 6.20 18.75
C GLY A 36 13.66 6.20 17.32
N LEU A 37 13.59 5.08 16.61
CA LEU A 37 14.00 4.96 15.21
C LEU A 37 12.87 5.30 14.20
N SER A 38 11.69 5.74 14.65
CA SER A 38 10.56 6.07 13.77
C SER A 38 10.95 7.09 12.68
N LEU A 39 11.70 8.13 13.04
CA LEU A 39 12.18 9.12 12.08
C LEU A 39 13.03 8.49 10.96
N VAL A 40 13.84 7.46 11.27
CA VAL A 40 14.64 6.75 10.27
C VAL A 40 13.71 6.00 9.31
N SER A 41 12.63 5.40 9.83
CA SER A 41 11.62 4.73 9.01
C SER A 41 10.89 5.72 8.09
N ASP A 42 10.50 6.88 8.59
CA ASP A 42 9.81 7.92 7.81
C ASP A 42 10.69 8.45 6.68
N VAL A 43 11.97 8.73 6.98
CA VAL A 43 12.95 9.15 5.97
C VAL A 43 13.18 8.04 4.94
N ALA A 44 13.31 6.78 5.39
CA ALA A 44 13.47 5.65 4.50
C ALA A 44 12.25 5.47 3.57
N LEU A 45 11.02 5.62 4.09
CA LEU A 45 9.80 5.60 3.30
C LEU A 45 9.79 6.71 2.24
N GLY A 46 10.23 7.92 2.58
CA GLY A 46 10.38 9.02 1.62
C GLY A 46 11.34 8.67 0.47
N PHE A 47 12.51 8.09 0.77
CA PHE A 47 13.44 7.62 -0.25
C PHE A 47 12.89 6.46 -1.08
N ILE A 48 12.16 5.55 -0.47
CA ILE A 48 11.50 4.45 -1.18
C ILE A 48 10.44 5.01 -2.11
N ALA A 49 9.59 5.91 -1.65
CA ALA A 49 8.56 6.56 -2.46
C ALA A 49 9.17 7.31 -3.65
N PHE A 50 10.24 8.09 -3.42
CA PHE A 50 10.98 8.77 -4.48
C PHE A 50 11.57 7.76 -5.49
N SER A 51 12.18 6.68 -5.00
CA SER A 51 12.77 5.64 -5.86
C SER A 51 11.69 4.95 -6.70
N ILE A 52 10.52 4.67 -6.13
CA ILE A 52 9.37 4.12 -6.83
C ILE A 52 8.90 5.11 -7.89
N GLY A 53 8.66 6.37 -7.51
CA GLY A 53 8.24 7.43 -8.43
C GLY A 53 9.20 7.60 -9.60
N SER A 54 10.51 7.51 -9.38
CA SER A 54 11.53 7.63 -10.45
C SER A 54 11.54 6.46 -11.45
N GLU A 55 11.04 5.29 -11.05
CA GLU A 55 10.86 4.14 -11.97
C GLU A 55 9.64 4.33 -12.89
N PHE A 56 8.76 5.28 -12.54
CA PHE A 56 7.56 5.58 -13.31
C PHE A 56 7.90 6.27 -14.61
N LYS A 57 7.72 5.54 -15.71
CA LYS A 57 7.85 6.10 -17.05
C LYS A 57 6.46 6.18 -17.69
N LEU A 58 6.06 7.40 -18.03
CA LEU A 58 4.82 7.64 -18.76
C LEU A 58 4.69 6.80 -20.04
N SER A 59 5.86 6.38 -20.60
CA SER A 59 5.92 5.47 -21.74
C SER A 59 5.42 4.07 -21.44
N TYR A 60 5.45 3.62 -20.17
CA TYR A 60 4.90 2.31 -19.79
C TYR A 60 3.37 2.32 -19.93
N PHE A 61 2.71 3.37 -19.44
CA PHE A 61 1.26 3.53 -19.59
C PHE A 61 0.82 3.54 -21.06
N LYS A 62 1.59 4.22 -21.91
CA LYS A 62 1.31 4.24 -23.35
C LYS A 62 1.45 2.86 -24.01
N ARG A 63 2.32 2.00 -23.48
CA ARG A 63 2.59 0.66 -24.01
C ARG A 63 1.60 -0.38 -23.47
N VAL A 64 1.29 -0.32 -22.18
CA VAL A 64 0.46 -1.32 -21.48
C VAL A 64 -1.03 -0.97 -21.57
N GLY A 65 -1.38 0.28 -21.89
CA GLY A 65 -2.76 0.76 -22.10
C GLY A 65 -3.58 0.79 -20.81
N MET A 66 -4.88 0.49 -20.92
CA MET A 66 -5.83 0.54 -19.79
C MET A 66 -5.76 -0.68 -18.86
N THR A 67 -5.05 -1.73 -19.23
CA THR A 67 -4.98 -2.99 -18.47
C THR A 67 -4.59 -2.80 -17.00
N PRO A 68 -3.55 -2.02 -16.63
CA PRO A 68 -3.19 -1.81 -15.24
C PRO A 68 -4.28 -1.11 -14.41
N ILE A 69 -5.01 -0.18 -15.02
CA ILE A 69 -6.10 0.53 -14.35
C ILE A 69 -7.23 -0.45 -14.00
N VAL A 70 -7.60 -1.28 -14.97
CA VAL A 70 -8.64 -2.30 -14.76
C VAL A 70 -8.20 -3.29 -13.68
N ILE A 71 -6.94 -3.75 -13.72
CA ILE A 71 -6.41 -4.68 -12.72
C ILE A 71 -6.46 -4.04 -11.33
N ALA A 72 -5.94 -2.81 -11.14
CA ALA A 72 -5.91 -2.13 -9.86
C ALA A 72 -7.32 -1.94 -9.27
N ILE A 73 -8.29 -1.52 -10.09
CA ILE A 73 -9.68 -1.34 -9.63
C ILE A 73 -10.29 -2.69 -9.21
N PHE A 74 -10.13 -3.73 -10.02
CA PHE A 74 -10.70 -5.05 -9.69
C PHE A 74 -10.00 -5.68 -8.48
N GLU A 75 -8.68 -5.58 -8.36
CA GLU A 75 -7.91 -6.07 -7.23
C GLU A 75 -8.39 -5.42 -5.92
N SER A 76 -8.42 -4.08 -5.88
CA SER A 76 -8.92 -3.32 -4.73
C SER A 76 -10.36 -3.69 -4.38
N PHE A 77 -11.25 -3.73 -5.39
CA PHE A 77 -12.66 -4.08 -5.16
C PHE A 77 -12.83 -5.50 -4.60
N VAL A 78 -12.12 -6.47 -5.16
CA VAL A 78 -12.19 -7.87 -4.73
C VAL A 78 -11.62 -8.02 -3.32
N ALA A 79 -10.51 -7.35 -2.99
CA ALA A 79 -9.94 -7.35 -1.64
C ALA A 79 -10.92 -6.78 -0.62
N VAL A 80 -11.49 -5.60 -0.89
CA VAL A 80 -12.51 -4.97 -0.02
C VAL A 80 -13.69 -5.92 0.18
N LEU A 81 -14.23 -6.47 -0.90
CA LEU A 81 -15.40 -7.34 -0.85
C LEU A 81 -15.16 -8.60 0.01
N PHE A 82 -14.09 -9.33 -0.28
CA PHE A 82 -13.84 -10.62 0.39
C PHE A 82 -13.45 -10.43 1.85
N VAL A 83 -12.64 -9.41 2.19
CA VAL A 83 -12.27 -9.14 3.59
C VAL A 83 -13.48 -8.65 4.37
N THR A 84 -14.28 -7.74 3.81
CA THR A 84 -15.53 -7.27 4.45
C THR A 84 -16.47 -8.44 4.69
N LEU A 85 -16.74 -9.27 3.68
CA LEU A 85 -17.61 -10.44 3.82
C LEU A 85 -17.07 -11.41 4.87
N GLY A 86 -15.78 -11.73 4.86
CA GLY A 86 -15.16 -12.63 5.83
C GLY A 86 -15.31 -12.13 7.25
N LEU A 87 -15.12 -10.83 7.50
CA LEU A 87 -15.28 -10.22 8.81
C LEU A 87 -16.74 -10.19 9.27
N VAL A 88 -17.68 -9.84 8.38
CA VAL A 88 -19.12 -9.87 8.71
C VAL A 88 -19.57 -11.29 9.04
N LEU A 89 -19.16 -12.28 8.26
CA LEU A 89 -19.46 -13.70 8.53
C LEU A 89 -18.83 -14.18 9.85
N SER A 90 -17.72 -13.56 10.28
CA SER A 90 -17.10 -13.82 11.59
C SER A 90 -17.77 -13.09 12.75
N GLY A 91 -18.91 -12.40 12.50
CA GLY A 91 -19.68 -11.71 13.53
C GLY A 91 -19.23 -10.28 13.84
N GLN A 92 -18.33 -9.69 13.01
CA GLN A 92 -17.93 -8.30 13.17
C GLN A 92 -19.02 -7.35 12.63
N THR A 93 -19.04 -6.12 13.16
CA THR A 93 -19.99 -5.10 12.69
C THR A 93 -19.63 -4.65 11.26
N LEU A 94 -20.66 -4.31 10.47
CA LEU A 94 -20.47 -3.87 9.08
C LEU A 94 -19.56 -2.63 8.95
N PRO A 95 -19.69 -1.56 9.78
CA PRO A 95 -18.80 -0.41 9.70
C PRO A 95 -17.33 -0.77 9.91
N PHE A 96 -17.04 -1.59 10.91
CA PHE A 96 -15.68 -2.07 11.19
C PHE A 96 -15.14 -2.91 10.03
N SER A 97 -15.97 -3.82 9.51
CA SER A 97 -15.59 -4.72 8.42
C SER A 97 -15.31 -3.98 7.11
N LEU A 98 -16.09 -2.92 6.80
CA LEU A 98 -15.87 -2.08 5.63
C LEU A 98 -14.54 -1.33 5.70
N VAL A 99 -14.24 -0.72 6.84
CA VAL A 99 -12.98 0.03 7.01
C VAL A 99 -11.78 -0.92 6.93
N LEU A 100 -11.83 -2.08 7.60
CA LEU A 100 -10.75 -3.06 7.53
C LEU A 100 -10.62 -3.65 6.12
N GLY A 101 -11.74 -3.90 5.43
CA GLY A 101 -11.74 -4.34 4.04
C GLY A 101 -11.07 -3.34 3.11
N ALA A 102 -11.33 -2.06 3.30
CA ALA A 102 -10.69 -1.01 2.51
C ALA A 102 -9.18 -0.89 2.80
N ILE A 103 -8.76 -1.06 4.05
CA ILE A 103 -7.33 -1.12 4.41
C ILE A 103 -6.66 -2.32 3.72
N ALA A 104 -7.33 -3.45 3.61
CA ALA A 104 -6.81 -4.64 2.95
C ALA A 104 -6.62 -4.49 1.44
N ALA A 105 -7.23 -3.48 0.82
CA ALA A 105 -6.99 -3.16 -0.59
C ALA A 105 -5.61 -2.52 -0.82
N ALA A 106 -5.02 -1.89 0.19
CA ALA A 106 -3.71 -1.28 0.05
C ALA A 106 -2.60 -2.34 -0.04
N THR A 107 -1.74 -2.23 -1.06
CA THR A 107 -0.61 -3.13 -1.25
C THR A 107 0.72 -2.43 -0.96
N ALA A 108 1.71 -3.18 -0.48
CA ALA A 108 3.04 -2.65 -0.16
C ALA A 108 4.03 -2.95 -1.29
N PRO A 109 4.35 -1.98 -2.16
CA PRO A 109 5.16 -2.21 -3.35
C PRO A 109 6.65 -2.42 -3.07
N ALA A 110 7.14 -1.97 -1.93
CA ALA A 110 8.56 -1.94 -1.62
C ALA A 110 9.24 -3.32 -1.77
N ALA A 111 8.63 -4.38 -1.23
CA ALA A 111 9.18 -5.72 -1.32
C ALA A 111 9.21 -6.23 -2.78
N THR A 112 8.13 -6.01 -3.52
CA THR A 112 8.00 -6.38 -4.93
C THR A 112 9.08 -5.70 -5.78
N ILE A 113 9.27 -4.40 -5.61
CA ILE A 113 10.28 -3.62 -6.34
C ILE A 113 11.70 -4.07 -5.99
N MET A 114 11.96 -4.36 -4.70
CA MET A 114 13.26 -4.89 -4.29
C MET A 114 13.57 -6.24 -4.95
N VAL A 115 12.57 -7.14 -5.04
CA VAL A 115 12.71 -8.43 -5.73
C VAL A 115 12.97 -8.23 -7.23
N ILE A 116 12.19 -7.36 -7.89
CA ILE A 116 12.39 -7.02 -9.32
C ILE A 116 13.81 -6.50 -9.55
N LYS A 117 14.31 -5.59 -8.71
CA LYS A 117 15.67 -5.05 -8.81
C LYS A 117 16.74 -6.11 -8.54
N GLN A 118 16.56 -6.95 -7.53
CA GLN A 118 17.48 -8.01 -7.16
C GLN A 118 17.68 -9.03 -8.29
N TYR A 119 16.60 -9.46 -8.91
CA TYR A 119 16.61 -10.44 -10.00
C TYR A 119 16.71 -9.80 -11.38
N ARG A 120 16.74 -8.47 -11.46
CA ARG A 120 16.76 -7.71 -12.73
C ARG A 120 15.63 -8.16 -13.67
N ALA A 121 14.47 -8.44 -13.09
CA ALA A 121 13.32 -8.92 -13.85
C ALA A 121 12.88 -7.88 -14.89
N LYS A 122 12.60 -8.34 -16.11
CA LYS A 122 12.15 -7.52 -17.23
C LYS A 122 11.06 -8.27 -18.00
N GLY A 123 10.22 -7.52 -18.68
CA GLY A 123 9.20 -8.08 -19.56
C GLY A 123 7.80 -7.55 -19.27
N PRO A 124 6.81 -7.98 -20.05
CA PRO A 124 5.45 -7.44 -19.98
C PRO A 124 4.81 -7.56 -18.59
N VAL A 125 5.04 -8.66 -17.89
CA VAL A 125 4.52 -8.88 -16.53
C VAL A 125 5.10 -7.86 -15.55
N THR A 126 6.42 -7.62 -15.61
CA THR A 126 7.08 -6.64 -14.74
C THR A 126 6.59 -5.21 -15.04
N GLU A 127 6.44 -4.87 -16.32
CA GLU A 127 5.94 -3.54 -16.74
C GLU A 127 4.49 -3.33 -16.29
N THR A 128 3.63 -4.34 -16.45
CA THR A 128 2.25 -4.30 -15.98
C THR A 128 2.20 -4.17 -14.46
N LEU A 129 2.96 -4.97 -13.73
CA LEU A 129 2.99 -4.95 -12.27
C LEU A 129 3.44 -3.60 -11.73
N LEU A 130 4.50 -3.01 -12.28
CA LEU A 130 4.95 -1.66 -11.90
C LEU A 130 3.89 -0.59 -12.19
N SER A 131 3.14 -0.74 -13.28
CA SER A 131 2.05 0.17 -13.62
C SER A 131 0.84 0.01 -12.69
N VAL A 132 0.50 -1.22 -12.28
CA VAL A 132 -0.57 -1.50 -11.31
C VAL A 132 -0.21 -0.88 -9.96
N VAL A 133 0.98 -1.15 -9.45
CA VAL A 133 1.49 -0.61 -8.17
C VAL A 133 1.32 0.90 -8.07
N ALA A 134 1.49 1.62 -9.18
CA ALA A 134 1.34 3.07 -9.20
C ALA A 134 -0.09 3.57 -9.01
N ILE A 135 -1.02 2.81 -9.53
CA ILE A 135 -2.44 3.18 -9.52
C ILE A 135 -3.07 2.68 -8.22
N ASP A 136 -2.52 1.62 -7.66
CA ASP A 136 -3.06 0.92 -6.51
C ASP A 136 -3.18 1.81 -5.27
N ASP A 137 -2.17 2.60 -4.96
CA ASP A 137 -2.21 3.55 -3.85
C ASP A 137 -3.39 4.54 -3.99
N ALA A 138 -3.63 5.04 -5.21
CA ALA A 138 -4.75 5.94 -5.46
C ALA A 138 -6.11 5.24 -5.34
N THR A 139 -6.24 4.01 -5.85
CA THR A 139 -7.47 3.22 -5.74
C THR A 139 -7.75 2.83 -4.29
N ALA A 140 -6.74 2.46 -3.51
CA ALA A 140 -6.86 2.13 -2.09
C ALA A 140 -7.29 3.35 -1.25
N LEU A 141 -6.74 4.54 -1.50
CA LEU A 141 -7.14 5.78 -0.81
C LEU A 141 -8.60 6.14 -1.11
N ILE A 142 -9.03 6.01 -2.35
CA ILE A 142 -10.44 6.26 -2.72
C ILE A 142 -11.35 5.24 -2.04
N ALA A 143 -11.01 3.95 -2.09
CA ALA A 143 -11.77 2.89 -1.46
C ALA A 143 -11.89 3.11 0.06
N PHE A 144 -10.79 3.50 0.72
CA PHE A 144 -10.76 3.83 2.14
C PHE A 144 -11.64 5.04 2.47
N GLY A 145 -11.55 6.13 1.69
CA GLY A 145 -12.39 7.31 1.88
C GLY A 145 -13.88 6.99 1.80
N ILE A 146 -14.28 6.17 0.80
CA ILE A 146 -15.66 5.70 0.64
C ILE A 146 -16.08 4.83 1.84
N ALA A 147 -15.24 3.86 2.24
CA ALA A 147 -15.53 2.95 3.34
C ALA A 147 -15.71 3.69 4.67
N VAL A 148 -14.85 4.67 4.96
CA VAL A 148 -14.96 5.52 6.15
C VAL A 148 -16.23 6.34 6.12
N ALA A 149 -16.59 6.95 4.99
CA ALA A 149 -17.82 7.72 4.84
C ALA A 149 -19.07 6.86 5.10
N VAL A 150 -19.13 5.67 4.51
CA VAL A 150 -20.22 4.72 4.72
C VAL A 150 -20.27 4.26 6.19
N ALA A 151 -19.12 3.92 6.76
CA ALA A 151 -19.03 3.50 8.17
C ALA A 151 -19.51 4.60 9.13
N GLN A 152 -19.12 5.85 8.90
CA GLN A 152 -19.57 7.00 9.67
C GLN A 152 -21.08 7.21 9.54
N THR A 153 -21.64 7.09 8.34
CA THR A 153 -23.11 7.21 8.13
C THR A 153 -23.87 6.11 8.87
N LEU A 154 -23.31 4.90 8.96
CA LEU A 154 -23.94 3.79 9.67
C LEU A 154 -23.83 3.90 11.20
N THR A 155 -22.85 4.64 11.72
CA THR A 155 -22.58 4.75 13.17
C THR A 155 -22.99 6.07 13.78
N SER A 156 -23.10 7.14 13.00
CA SER A 156 -23.39 8.49 13.48
C SER A 156 -24.80 8.92 13.12
N THR A 157 -25.44 9.66 14.03
CA THR A 157 -26.69 10.38 13.77
C THR A 157 -26.46 11.74 13.11
N ALA A 158 -25.21 12.10 12.81
CA ALA A 158 -24.84 13.35 12.18
C ALA A 158 -24.83 13.20 10.65
N ASP A 159 -25.27 14.25 9.94
CA ASP A 159 -25.22 14.34 8.48
C ASP A 159 -23.76 14.37 8.00
N VAL A 160 -23.21 13.22 7.71
CA VAL A 160 -21.90 13.09 7.08
C VAL A 160 -22.08 13.25 5.57
N SER A 161 -21.51 14.30 5.00
CA SER A 161 -21.55 14.50 3.56
C SER A 161 -20.70 13.47 2.83
N LEU A 162 -21.36 12.46 2.22
CA LEU A 162 -20.71 11.47 1.37
C LEU A 162 -19.88 12.12 0.25
N VAL A 163 -20.34 13.26 -0.27
CA VAL A 163 -19.64 14.00 -1.31
C VAL A 163 -18.28 14.51 -0.82
N LEU A 164 -18.22 15.08 0.40
CA LEU A 164 -16.95 15.56 0.96
C LEU A 164 -16.00 14.41 1.29
N SER A 165 -16.51 13.28 1.71
CA SER A 165 -15.71 12.11 2.06
C SER A 165 -15.08 11.43 0.85
N ILE A 166 -15.70 11.53 -0.33
CA ILE A 166 -15.13 11.06 -1.60
C ILE A 166 -14.22 12.14 -2.20
N LEU A 167 -14.62 13.41 -2.10
CA LEU A 167 -13.88 14.51 -2.71
C LEU A 167 -12.52 14.74 -2.04
N LYS A 168 -12.44 14.58 -0.71
CA LYS A 168 -11.21 14.81 0.05
C LYS A 168 -10.03 13.95 -0.40
N PRO A 169 -10.13 12.61 -0.50
CA PRO A 169 -9.04 11.78 -1.04
C PRO A 169 -8.64 12.14 -2.48
N VAL A 170 -9.62 12.52 -3.32
CA VAL A 170 -9.34 12.94 -4.71
C VAL A 170 -8.55 14.24 -4.74
N LEU A 171 -8.89 15.20 -3.86
CA LEU A 171 -8.15 16.46 -3.74
C LEU A 171 -6.74 16.21 -3.21
N GLU A 172 -6.56 15.37 -2.20
CA GLU A 172 -5.24 15.02 -1.65
C GLU A 172 -4.32 14.38 -2.73
N ILE A 173 -4.87 13.52 -3.57
CA ILE A 173 -4.14 12.95 -4.72
C ILE A 173 -3.77 14.06 -5.72
N ALA A 174 -4.70 14.95 -6.04
CA ALA A 174 -4.45 16.05 -6.97
C ALA A 174 -3.38 17.02 -6.43
N GLU A 175 -3.43 17.36 -5.15
CA GLU A 175 -2.41 18.19 -4.47
C GLU A 175 -1.04 17.51 -4.46
N ALA A 176 -0.98 16.21 -4.20
CA ALA A 176 0.27 15.44 -4.24
C ALA A 176 0.88 15.40 -5.64
N LEU A 177 0.05 15.22 -6.68
CA LEU A 177 0.50 15.25 -8.08
C LEU A 177 0.98 16.65 -8.50
N LEU A 178 0.28 17.72 -8.10
CA LEU A 178 0.71 19.09 -8.37
C LEU A 178 2.00 19.43 -7.62
N GLY A 179 2.11 19.07 -6.34
CA GLY A 179 3.32 19.26 -5.57
C GLY A 179 4.53 18.51 -6.16
N GLY A 180 4.33 17.25 -6.59
CA GLY A 180 5.36 16.48 -7.25
C GLY A 180 5.76 16.98 -8.64
N ALA A 181 4.86 17.67 -9.34
CA ALA A 181 5.17 18.29 -10.64
C ALA A 181 5.95 19.61 -10.53
N LEU A 182 5.94 20.24 -9.34
CA LEU A 182 6.67 21.49 -9.06
C LEU A 182 8.09 21.24 -8.54
N LEU A 183 8.40 20.04 -8.07
CA LEU A 183 9.72 19.61 -7.59
C LEU A 183 10.54 18.98 -8.72
#